data_a529b0880cc7902b0f0cc20a7b798092
#
_entry.id   a529b0880cc7902b0f0cc20a7b798092
#
_cell.length_a   1.000
_cell.length_b   1.000
_cell.length_c   1.000
_cell.angle_alpha   90.00
_cell.angle_beta   90.00
_cell.angle_gamma   90.00
#
_symmetry.space_group_name_H-M   'P 1'
#
loop_
_entity.id
_entity.type
_entity.pdbx_description
1 polymer ?
#
loop_
_entity_poly.entity_id
_entity_poly.type
_entity_poly.pdbx_seq_one_letter_code
_entity_poly.pdbx_strand_id
1 'polypeptide(L)'
;GEIGRNMAVFDFDGSLLIVDCGVLFPEESQPGVDLILPDFTPIAERLADVEAIILTHGHEDHIGAVPYLLRMRPDIPIYGSRLTLAFLKAKTTEHRLSPDLHEVSDGEQVQVGPFGVEFLAVNHSIPDAMAVAITTDAGRVLHTGDFKVDQLPLDGRVTDLNGFARLGDQGVDLL
;
A
#
# COMPACT_ATOMS: atom_id res chain seq x y z
N GLY A 1 2.40 -5.32 17.03
CA GLY A 1 2.45 -5.69 15.64
C GLY A 1 1.87 -7.08 15.45
N GLU A 2 1.11 -7.25 14.39
CA GLU A 2 0.51 -8.52 13.96
C GLU A 2 0.97 -8.80 12.54
N ILE A 3 0.96 -10.05 12.13
CA ILE A 3 1.16 -10.45 10.74
C ILE A 3 -0.20 -10.44 10.06
N GLY A 4 -0.32 -9.80 8.91
CA GLY A 4 -1.58 -9.61 8.19
C GLY A 4 -2.35 -8.36 8.64
N ARG A 5 -3.42 -8.01 7.94
CA ARG A 5 -4.17 -6.75 8.10
C ARG A 5 -3.28 -5.51 7.97
N ASN A 6 -2.32 -5.59 7.05
CA ASN A 6 -1.36 -4.51 6.87
C ASN A 6 -2.08 -3.24 6.43
N MET A 7 -1.96 -2.20 7.24
CA MET A 7 -2.48 -0.86 6.96
C MET A 7 -1.68 0.14 7.78
N ALA A 8 -1.03 1.08 7.11
CA ALA A 8 -0.37 2.21 7.73
C ALA A 8 -1.08 3.50 7.29
N VAL A 9 -1.26 4.43 8.23
CA VAL A 9 -1.86 5.74 7.96
C VAL A 9 -0.84 6.80 8.34
N PHE A 10 -0.47 7.64 7.38
CA PHE A 10 0.41 8.78 7.57
C PHE A 10 -0.44 10.04 7.63
N ASP A 11 -0.28 10.80 8.71
CA ASP A 11 -1.00 12.05 8.96
C ASP A 11 -0.01 13.22 8.91
N PHE A 12 -0.20 14.11 7.97
CA PHE A 12 0.62 15.31 7.82
C PHE A 12 -0.23 16.50 7.38
N ASP A 13 -0.17 17.58 8.16
CA ASP A 13 -0.86 18.86 7.92
C ASP A 13 -2.36 18.71 7.61
N GLY A 14 -3.03 17.79 8.33
CA GLY A 14 -4.45 17.53 8.17
C GLY A 14 -4.83 16.59 7.03
N SER A 15 -3.89 16.17 6.18
CA SER A 15 -4.07 15.19 5.11
C SER A 15 -3.63 13.80 5.55
N LEU A 16 -4.31 12.77 5.06
CA LEU A 16 -4.02 11.36 5.35
C LEU A 16 -3.58 10.63 4.08
N LEU A 17 -2.50 9.86 4.18
CA LEU A 17 -2.08 8.90 3.17
C LEU A 17 -2.16 7.49 3.75
N ILE A 18 -2.81 6.56 3.06
CA ILE A 18 -2.91 5.16 3.48
C ILE A 18 -1.93 4.34 2.65
N VAL A 19 -1.12 3.50 3.30
CA VAL A 19 -0.29 2.49 2.64
C VAL A 19 -0.81 1.13 3.03
N ASP A 20 -1.24 0.37 2.03
CA ASP A 20 -1.93 -0.91 2.11
C ASP A 20 -3.26 -0.85 2.89
N CYS A 21 -4.12 -1.83 2.70
CA CYS A 21 -5.36 -2.02 3.41
C CYS A 21 -5.78 -3.49 3.27
N GLY A 22 -5.16 -4.34 4.08
CA GLY A 22 -5.25 -5.79 3.99
C GLY A 22 -6.21 -6.43 4.97
N VAL A 23 -6.47 -7.71 4.78
CA VAL A 23 -7.24 -8.55 5.70
C VAL A 23 -6.35 -9.54 6.45
N LEU A 24 -6.84 -10.04 7.56
CA LEU A 24 -6.32 -11.22 8.23
C LEU A 24 -7.38 -12.33 8.14
N PHE A 25 -6.95 -13.54 7.85
CA PHE A 25 -7.83 -14.70 7.91
C PHE A 25 -7.95 -15.21 9.36
N PRO A 26 -9.16 -15.62 9.77
CA PRO A 26 -9.37 -16.09 11.13
C PRO A 26 -8.65 -17.42 11.40
N GLU A 27 -8.31 -17.64 12.67
CA GLU A 27 -7.79 -18.90 13.17
C GLU A 27 -8.93 -19.88 13.46
N GLU A 28 -8.60 -21.18 13.65
CA GLU A 28 -9.56 -22.23 14.01
C GLU A 28 -10.35 -21.92 15.31
N SER A 29 -9.77 -21.10 16.18
CA SER A 29 -10.40 -20.63 17.42
C SER A 29 -11.53 -19.62 17.22
N GLN A 30 -11.76 -19.13 16.00
CA GLN A 30 -12.71 -18.08 15.64
C GLN A 30 -13.82 -18.60 14.68
N PRO A 31 -14.64 -19.58 15.09
CA PRO A 31 -15.66 -20.16 14.22
C PRO A 31 -16.71 -19.11 13.82
N GLY A 32 -17.06 -19.08 12.52
CA GLY A 32 -18.06 -18.14 11.99
C GLY A 32 -17.52 -16.75 11.63
N VAL A 33 -16.22 -16.54 11.75
CA VAL A 33 -15.54 -15.36 11.22
C VAL A 33 -14.96 -15.70 9.86
N ASP A 34 -15.28 -14.94 8.82
CA ASP A 34 -14.75 -15.16 7.48
C ASP A 34 -13.48 -14.32 7.22
N LEU A 35 -13.46 -13.07 7.68
CA LEU A 35 -12.35 -12.13 7.51
C LEU A 35 -12.24 -11.21 8.72
N ILE A 36 -11.02 -10.79 9.02
CA ILE A 36 -10.72 -9.79 10.04
C ILE A 36 -10.17 -8.56 9.31
N LEU A 37 -10.88 -7.44 9.47
CA LEU A 37 -10.54 -6.16 8.83
C LEU A 37 -9.65 -5.31 9.75
N PRO A 38 -8.88 -4.36 9.22
CA PRO A 38 -8.34 -3.26 10.02
C PRO A 38 -9.44 -2.51 10.75
N ASP A 39 -9.12 -1.96 11.90
CA ASP A 39 -10.03 -1.05 12.58
C ASP A 39 -9.99 0.33 11.92
N PHE A 40 -11.05 0.69 11.21
CA PHE A 40 -11.17 2.00 10.55
C PHE A 40 -11.66 3.11 11.49
N THR A 41 -12.03 2.79 12.73
CA THR A 41 -12.53 3.78 13.69
C THR A 41 -11.63 5.02 13.84
N PRO A 42 -10.28 4.87 13.92
CA PRO A 42 -9.39 6.02 14.08
C PRO A 42 -9.43 7.04 12.94
N ILE A 43 -9.84 6.61 11.74
CA ILE A 43 -9.91 7.48 10.56
C ILE A 43 -11.34 7.74 10.07
N ALA A 44 -12.35 7.14 10.71
CA ALA A 44 -13.73 7.16 10.22
C ALA A 44 -14.30 8.59 10.04
N GLU A 45 -14.00 9.50 10.97
CA GLU A 45 -14.43 10.89 10.91
C GLU A 45 -13.54 11.75 9.98
N ARG A 46 -12.41 11.21 9.53
CA ARG A 46 -11.41 11.88 8.71
C ARG A 46 -11.24 11.26 7.32
N LEU A 47 -12.18 10.44 6.88
CA LEU A 47 -12.10 9.83 5.55
C LEU A 47 -12.06 10.88 4.43
N ALA A 48 -12.63 12.06 4.65
CA ALA A 48 -12.57 13.17 3.69
C ALA A 48 -11.13 13.71 3.50
N ASP A 49 -10.26 13.52 4.51
CA ASP A 49 -8.87 13.98 4.50
C ASP A 49 -7.93 12.97 3.83
N VAL A 50 -8.41 11.77 3.47
CA VAL A 50 -7.59 10.75 2.80
C VAL A 50 -7.32 11.17 1.37
N GLU A 51 -6.07 11.45 1.05
CA GLU A 51 -5.63 11.87 -0.28
C GLU A 51 -5.55 10.69 -1.26
N ALA A 52 -5.06 9.53 -0.80
CA ALA A 52 -4.97 8.30 -1.59
C ALA A 52 -4.72 7.06 -0.74
N ILE A 53 -4.89 5.90 -1.38
CA ILE A 53 -4.35 4.59 -0.94
C ILE A 53 -3.19 4.23 -1.86
N ILE A 54 -2.04 3.92 -1.29
CA ILE A 54 -0.87 3.40 -1.98
C ILE A 54 -0.78 1.90 -1.71
N LEU A 55 -0.68 1.08 -2.73
CA LEU A 55 -0.59 -0.37 -2.59
C LEU A 55 0.82 -0.85 -2.93
N THR A 56 1.45 -1.54 -2.00
CA THR A 56 2.80 -2.09 -2.16
C THR A 56 2.80 -3.30 -3.08
N HIS A 57 1.86 -4.21 -2.92
CA HIS A 57 1.71 -5.43 -3.73
C HIS A 57 0.33 -6.07 -3.59
N GLY A 58 0.05 -7.13 -4.35
CA GLY A 58 -1.28 -7.69 -4.53
C GLY A 58 -1.68 -8.84 -3.59
N HIS A 59 -1.01 -9.07 -2.45
CA HIS A 59 -1.45 -10.07 -1.48
C HIS A 59 -2.69 -9.62 -0.70
N GLU A 60 -3.49 -10.58 -0.23
CA GLU A 60 -4.76 -10.33 0.46
C GLU A 60 -4.58 -9.54 1.75
N ASP A 61 -3.51 -9.78 2.47
CA ASP A 61 -3.18 -9.08 3.70
C ASP A 61 -2.67 -7.64 3.47
N HIS A 62 -2.62 -7.20 2.19
CA HIS A 62 -2.29 -5.83 1.76
C HIS A 62 -3.42 -5.15 0.97
N ILE A 63 -4.25 -5.90 0.22
CA ILE A 63 -5.33 -5.30 -0.58
C ILE A 63 -6.74 -5.75 -0.19
N GLY A 64 -6.86 -6.80 0.64
CA GLY A 64 -8.13 -7.48 0.87
C GLY A 64 -9.22 -6.63 1.53
N ALA A 65 -8.85 -5.63 2.33
CA ALA A 65 -9.80 -4.75 3.00
C ALA A 65 -10.13 -3.48 2.21
N VAL A 66 -9.46 -3.20 1.10
CA VAL A 66 -9.73 -2.01 0.26
C VAL A 66 -11.21 -1.89 -0.14
N PRO A 67 -11.92 -2.96 -0.59
CA PRO A 67 -13.33 -2.83 -0.94
C PRO A 67 -14.23 -2.39 0.22
N TYR A 68 -13.86 -2.73 1.45
CA TYR A 68 -14.61 -2.34 2.64
C TYR A 68 -14.41 -0.87 2.98
N LEU A 69 -13.18 -0.36 2.83
CA LEU A 69 -12.87 1.05 2.98
C LEU A 69 -13.58 1.89 1.89
N LEU A 70 -13.57 1.43 0.64
CA LEU A 70 -14.25 2.09 -0.48
C LEU A 70 -15.77 2.12 -0.34
N ARG A 71 -16.40 1.25 0.44
CA ARG A 71 -17.83 1.38 0.78
C ARG A 71 -18.13 2.58 1.67
N MET A 72 -17.13 3.03 2.44
CA MET A 72 -17.26 4.22 3.29
C MET A 72 -16.94 5.50 2.51
N ARG A 73 -15.94 5.43 1.60
CA ARG A 73 -15.56 6.52 0.69
C ARG A 73 -15.12 5.95 -0.66
N PRO A 74 -16.00 5.93 -1.68
CA PRO A 74 -15.77 5.23 -2.95
C PRO A 74 -14.84 5.95 -3.93
N ASP A 75 -14.54 7.22 -3.70
CA ASP A 75 -13.78 8.11 -4.58
C ASP A 75 -12.31 8.29 -4.17
N ILE A 76 -11.78 7.46 -3.26
CA ILE A 76 -10.36 7.54 -2.87
C ILE A 76 -9.51 7.06 -4.05
N PRO A 77 -8.57 7.89 -4.56
CA PRO A 77 -7.61 7.46 -5.58
C PRO A 77 -6.71 6.33 -5.05
N ILE A 78 -6.40 5.35 -5.91
CA ILE A 78 -5.59 4.19 -5.52
C ILE A 78 -4.43 4.04 -6.49
N TYR A 79 -3.21 4.04 -5.96
CA TYR A 79 -1.98 3.88 -6.72
C TYR A 79 -1.38 2.50 -6.46
N GLY A 80 -0.90 1.85 -7.50
CA GLY A 80 -0.24 0.54 -7.38
C GLY A 80 0.32 0.04 -8.71
N SER A 81 1.07 -1.05 -8.67
CA SER A 81 1.57 -1.68 -9.88
C SER A 81 0.41 -2.26 -10.70
N ARG A 82 0.68 -2.47 -11.99
CA ARG A 82 -0.30 -3.04 -12.92
C ARG A 82 -0.90 -4.34 -12.41
N LEU A 83 -0.08 -5.26 -11.89
CA LEU A 83 -0.56 -6.55 -11.39
C LEU A 83 -1.38 -6.38 -10.11
N THR A 84 -0.91 -5.57 -9.17
CA THR A 84 -1.63 -5.25 -7.93
C THR A 84 -3.01 -4.67 -8.22
N LEU A 85 -3.09 -3.70 -9.14
CA LEU A 85 -4.35 -3.09 -9.53
C LEU A 85 -5.27 -4.06 -10.28
N ALA A 86 -4.71 -5.02 -11.05
CA ALA A 86 -5.52 -6.05 -11.71
C ALA A 86 -6.20 -6.97 -10.68
N PHE A 87 -5.49 -7.39 -9.63
CA PHE A 87 -6.07 -8.16 -8.52
C PHE A 87 -7.13 -7.35 -7.77
N LEU A 88 -6.82 -6.10 -7.43
CA LEU A 88 -7.78 -5.23 -6.77
C LEU A 88 -9.04 -5.03 -7.61
N LYS A 89 -8.90 -4.82 -8.93
CA LYS A 89 -10.03 -4.64 -9.84
C LYS A 89 -10.94 -5.86 -9.88
N ALA A 90 -10.38 -7.08 -9.90
CA ALA A 90 -11.18 -8.29 -9.82
C ALA A 90 -12.02 -8.31 -8.52
N LYS A 91 -11.37 -8.05 -7.39
CA LYS A 91 -12.00 -8.00 -6.08
C LYS A 91 -13.08 -6.91 -5.96
N THR A 92 -12.79 -5.68 -6.40
CA THR A 92 -13.76 -4.58 -6.35
C THR A 92 -14.96 -4.83 -7.27
N THR A 93 -14.77 -5.56 -8.39
CA THR A 93 -15.87 -5.99 -9.26
C THR A 93 -16.83 -6.92 -8.54
N GLU A 94 -16.34 -7.88 -7.76
CA GLU A 94 -17.17 -8.76 -6.92
C GLU A 94 -17.99 -7.97 -5.90
N HIS A 95 -17.41 -6.89 -5.37
CA HIS A 95 -18.06 -5.96 -4.45
C HIS A 95 -18.95 -4.91 -5.14
N ARG A 96 -19.03 -4.91 -6.49
CA ARG A 96 -19.78 -3.95 -7.33
C ARG A 96 -19.32 -2.50 -7.14
N LEU A 97 -18.02 -2.31 -6.96
CA LEU A 97 -17.36 -1.02 -6.84
C LEU A 97 -16.60 -0.68 -8.12
N SER A 98 -16.46 0.62 -8.39
CA SER A 98 -15.69 1.16 -9.52
C SER A 98 -14.61 2.10 -8.97
N PRO A 99 -13.46 1.56 -8.56
CA PRO A 99 -12.40 2.34 -7.94
C PRO A 99 -11.69 3.25 -8.96
N ASP A 100 -11.15 4.36 -8.46
CA ASP A 100 -10.24 5.24 -9.21
C ASP A 100 -8.81 4.69 -9.11
N LEU A 101 -8.33 4.06 -10.19
CA LEU A 101 -7.07 3.31 -10.23
C LEU A 101 -6.01 4.03 -11.06
N HIS A 102 -4.84 4.25 -10.47
CA HIS A 102 -3.67 4.88 -11.06
C HIS A 102 -2.50 3.89 -11.08
N GLU A 103 -2.13 3.42 -12.29
CA GLU A 103 -0.98 2.54 -12.46
C GLU A 103 0.31 3.31 -12.29
N VAL A 104 1.24 2.75 -11.51
CA VAL A 104 2.58 3.28 -11.28
C VAL A 104 3.64 2.20 -11.48
N SER A 105 4.84 2.64 -11.78
CA SER A 105 6.00 1.80 -12.06
C SER A 105 7.17 2.10 -11.13
N ASP A 106 8.14 1.19 -11.13
CA ASP A 106 9.43 1.37 -10.45
C ASP A 106 10.12 2.68 -10.89
N GLY A 107 10.61 3.43 -9.91
CA GLY A 107 11.24 4.75 -10.09
C GLY A 107 10.26 5.90 -10.34
N GLU A 108 8.97 5.63 -10.46
CA GLU A 108 7.97 6.68 -10.66
C GLU A 108 7.75 7.49 -9.39
N GLN A 109 7.49 8.78 -9.56
CA GLN A 109 7.19 9.70 -8.47
C GLN A 109 5.86 10.39 -8.75
N VAL A 110 5.00 10.45 -7.74
CA VAL A 110 3.71 11.14 -7.82
C VAL A 110 3.56 12.10 -6.64
N GLN A 111 2.80 13.17 -6.85
CA GLN A 111 2.42 14.09 -5.79
C GLN A 111 0.96 13.82 -5.42
N VAL A 112 0.71 13.52 -4.14
CA VAL A 112 -0.61 13.20 -3.60
C VAL A 112 -0.85 14.10 -2.39
N GLY A 113 -1.66 15.13 -2.55
CA GLY A 113 -1.77 16.18 -1.53
C GLY A 113 -0.41 16.73 -1.11
N PRO A 114 -0.08 16.77 0.17
CA PRO A 114 1.23 17.21 0.66
C PRO A 114 2.33 16.12 0.59
N PHE A 115 2.00 14.91 0.12
CA PHE A 115 2.91 13.77 0.10
C PHE A 115 3.57 13.61 -1.27
N GLY A 116 4.91 13.69 -1.34
CA GLY A 116 5.68 13.19 -2.48
C GLY A 116 5.89 11.68 -2.30
N VAL A 117 5.45 10.88 -3.26
CA VAL A 117 5.50 9.41 -3.17
C VAL A 117 6.38 8.87 -4.30
N GLU A 118 7.42 8.10 -3.97
CA GLU A 118 8.31 7.44 -4.91
C GLU A 118 8.21 5.92 -4.72
N PHE A 119 8.14 5.20 -5.84
CA PHE A 119 8.00 3.74 -5.87
C PHE A 119 9.33 3.09 -6.23
N LEU A 120 9.75 2.08 -5.46
CA LEU A 120 11.00 1.33 -5.67
C LEU A 120 10.71 -0.15 -5.80
N ALA A 121 11.24 -0.80 -6.83
CA ALA A 121 11.09 -2.25 -6.99
C ALA A 121 11.67 -3.01 -5.80
N VAL A 122 10.93 -4.00 -5.31
CA VAL A 122 11.41 -5.00 -4.37
C VAL A 122 11.03 -6.39 -4.85
N ASN A 123 11.82 -7.40 -4.46
CA ASN A 123 11.43 -8.79 -4.67
C ASN A 123 10.53 -9.27 -3.53
N HIS A 124 9.53 -10.04 -3.89
CA HIS A 124 8.68 -10.75 -2.93
C HIS A 124 8.22 -12.09 -3.52
N SER A 125 7.28 -12.78 -2.89
CA SER A 125 6.69 -14.01 -3.41
C SER A 125 5.64 -13.78 -4.51
N ILE A 126 5.32 -12.51 -4.79
CA ILE A 126 4.45 -12.05 -5.88
C ILE A 126 5.23 -11.06 -6.75
N PRO A 127 5.03 -11.06 -8.09
CA PRO A 127 5.62 -10.06 -8.96
C PRO A 127 5.13 -8.63 -8.68
N ASP A 128 5.85 -7.64 -9.19
CA ASP A 128 5.50 -6.21 -9.13
C ASP A 128 5.39 -5.61 -7.73
N ALA A 129 5.97 -6.25 -6.69
CA ALA A 129 6.04 -5.66 -5.36
C ALA A 129 6.92 -4.40 -5.35
N MET A 130 6.50 -3.40 -4.56
CA MET A 130 7.20 -2.12 -4.44
C MET A 130 7.31 -1.69 -2.98
N ALA A 131 8.46 -1.11 -2.64
CA ALA A 131 8.60 -0.24 -1.50
C ALA A 131 8.14 1.18 -1.88
N VAL A 132 7.83 1.99 -0.87
CA VAL A 132 7.31 3.35 -1.05
C VAL A 132 8.08 4.32 -0.17
N ALA A 133 8.73 5.32 -0.79
CA ALA A 133 9.30 6.43 -0.07
C ALA A 133 8.32 7.60 -0.07
N ILE A 134 7.93 8.06 1.13
CA ILE A 134 6.98 9.14 1.35
C ILE A 134 7.76 10.35 1.87
N THR A 135 7.73 11.45 1.16
CA THR A 135 8.44 12.69 1.53
C THR A 135 7.43 13.80 1.79
N THR A 136 7.63 14.51 2.89
CA THR A 136 6.90 15.72 3.27
C THR A 136 7.89 16.78 3.78
N ASP A 137 7.42 17.97 4.10
CA ASP A 137 8.26 18.99 4.74
C ASP A 137 8.73 18.58 6.16
N ALA A 138 8.07 17.58 6.79
CA ALA A 138 8.48 17.05 8.10
C ALA A 138 9.59 16.01 8.02
N GLY A 139 9.86 15.44 6.84
CA GLY A 139 10.86 14.40 6.66
C GLY A 139 10.45 13.31 5.67
N ARG A 140 11.23 12.24 5.65
CA ARG A 140 11.05 11.10 4.76
C ARG A 140 10.82 9.81 5.51
N VAL A 141 9.78 9.07 5.10
CA VAL A 141 9.49 7.72 5.54
C VAL A 141 9.79 6.75 4.41
N LEU A 142 10.42 5.62 4.70
CA LEU A 142 10.59 4.51 3.77
C LEU A 142 9.78 3.31 4.26
N HIS A 143 8.65 3.04 3.61
CA HIS A 143 7.82 1.85 3.85
C HIS A 143 8.25 0.75 2.89
N THR A 144 8.86 -0.31 3.39
CA THR A 144 9.43 -1.37 2.55
C THR A 144 8.39 -2.28 1.89
N GLY A 145 7.16 -2.30 2.40
CA GLY A 145 6.26 -3.39 2.12
C GLY A 145 6.89 -4.72 2.56
N ASP A 146 6.38 -5.81 2.01
CA ASP A 146 6.98 -7.13 2.15
C ASP A 146 8.07 -7.32 1.11
N PHE A 147 9.26 -7.72 1.54
CA PHE A 147 10.37 -7.89 0.61
C PHE A 147 11.27 -9.08 0.98
N LYS A 148 11.97 -9.56 -0.02
CA LYS A 148 13.14 -10.42 0.10
C LYS A 148 14.28 -9.86 -0.76
N VAL A 149 15.51 -10.30 -0.52
CA VAL A 149 16.62 -10.02 -1.42
C VAL A 149 16.87 -11.27 -2.26
N ASP A 150 16.54 -11.17 -3.55
CA ASP A 150 16.72 -12.24 -4.52
C ASP A 150 17.62 -11.74 -5.67
N GLN A 151 18.75 -12.40 -5.89
CA GLN A 151 19.68 -12.02 -6.95
C GLN A 151 19.36 -12.65 -8.30
N LEU A 152 18.47 -13.65 -8.32
CA LEU A 152 18.08 -14.38 -9.52
C LEU A 152 16.54 -14.55 -9.55
N PRO A 153 15.78 -13.43 -9.54
CA PRO A 153 14.32 -13.51 -9.54
C PRO A 153 13.82 -14.10 -10.86
N LEU A 154 12.74 -14.90 -10.79
CA LEU A 154 12.19 -15.61 -11.95
C LEU A 154 11.66 -14.66 -13.02
N ASP A 155 11.17 -13.48 -12.63
CA ASP A 155 10.66 -12.42 -13.51
C ASP A 155 11.77 -11.49 -14.04
N GLY A 156 13.02 -11.69 -13.60
CA GLY A 156 14.17 -10.87 -13.97
C GLY A 156 14.21 -9.49 -13.32
N ARG A 157 13.22 -9.15 -12.48
CA ARG A 157 13.11 -7.86 -11.79
C ARG A 157 13.82 -7.92 -10.44
N VAL A 158 14.96 -7.26 -10.34
CA VAL A 158 15.76 -7.20 -9.09
C VAL A 158 15.30 -6.02 -8.23
N THR A 159 15.54 -6.13 -6.92
CA THR A 159 15.35 -5.01 -5.98
C THR A 159 16.20 -3.81 -6.40
N ASP A 160 15.61 -2.61 -6.43
CA ASP A 160 16.30 -1.36 -6.77
C ASP A 160 17.23 -0.89 -5.62
N LEU A 161 18.35 -1.62 -5.46
CA LEU A 161 19.35 -1.28 -4.46
C LEU A 161 19.97 0.12 -4.67
N ASN A 162 20.00 0.62 -5.91
CA ASN A 162 20.52 1.95 -6.20
C ASN A 162 19.55 3.04 -5.68
N GLY A 163 18.25 2.86 -5.86
CA GLY A 163 17.22 3.72 -5.29
C GLY A 163 17.28 3.76 -3.77
N PHE A 164 17.40 2.59 -3.13
CA PHE A 164 17.56 2.51 -1.68
C PHE A 164 18.84 3.20 -1.19
N ALA A 165 19.99 3.00 -1.87
CA ALA A 165 21.25 3.67 -1.51
C ALA A 165 21.10 5.20 -1.64
N ARG A 166 20.52 5.69 -2.74
CA ARG A 166 20.25 7.12 -2.96
C ARG A 166 19.35 7.71 -1.86
N LEU A 167 18.29 7.02 -1.46
CA LEU A 167 17.42 7.47 -0.36
C LEU A 167 18.18 7.49 0.97
N GLY A 168 19.03 6.48 1.23
CA GLY A 168 19.90 6.44 2.41
C GLY A 168 20.86 7.64 2.46
N ASP A 169 21.49 7.97 1.33
CA ASP A 169 22.40 9.15 1.22
C ASP A 169 21.65 10.47 1.43
N GLN A 170 20.40 10.55 1.01
CA GLN A 170 19.54 11.73 1.19
C GLN A 170 18.98 11.86 2.61
N GLY A 171 18.97 10.79 3.37
CA GLY A 171 18.39 10.66 4.70
C GLY A 171 16.97 10.09 4.69
N VAL A 172 16.74 9.14 5.58
CA VAL A 172 15.42 8.54 5.89
C VAL A 172 15.21 8.70 7.38
N ASP A 173 14.11 9.34 7.77
CA ASP A 173 13.81 9.65 9.17
C ASP A 173 13.08 8.50 9.87
N LEU A 174 12.31 7.71 9.10
CA LEU A 174 11.58 6.54 9.60
C LEU A 174 11.64 5.41 8.56
N LEU A 175 11.96 4.18 9.04
CA LEU A 175 11.93 2.92 8.31
C LEU A 175 10.95 1.96 8.98
#